data_00e4bc03c1acd110ce4d84efd9bcbc05
#
_entry.id   00e4bc03c1acd110ce4d84efd9bcbc05
#
_cell.length_a   1.000
_cell.length_b   1.000
_cell.length_c   1.000
_cell.angle_alpha   90.00
_cell.angle_beta   90.00
_cell.angle_gamma   90.00
#
_symmetry.space_group_name_H-M   'P 1'
#
loop_
_entity.id
_entity.type
_entity.pdbx_description
1 polymer ?
#
loop_
_entity_poly.entity_id
_entity_poly.type
_entity_poly.pdbx_seq_one_letter_code
_entity_poly.pdbx_strand_id
1 'polypeptide(L)'
;MNVPKNIIVHHTAVSREKNSNQFEATDNYHKSKGWGKIGYQYLIEPDGTVKQGRADNELGAHTSQKNMNYLSLGICLTGDFDIEEPTKEQCIALQELIRRKQTEYTILDANVVPHRHYAPKSCWGNKLPTDILSYLTKRTMADTQQLADWQNTAIQFIKDTGISDGSRPLETVTRVEMFEMIRKFYLYTVNKK
;
A
#
# COMPACT_ATOMS: atom_id res chain seq x y z
N MET A 1 -22.08 3.22 -14.88
CA MET A 1 -20.92 2.58 -14.25
C MET A 1 -20.41 3.51 -13.16
N ASN A 2 -20.15 3.01 -11.97
CA ASN A 2 -19.64 3.85 -10.88
C ASN A 2 -18.17 4.18 -11.16
N VAL A 3 -17.80 5.46 -11.11
CA VAL A 3 -16.41 5.91 -11.24
C VAL A 3 -16.01 6.49 -9.88
N PRO A 4 -15.11 5.82 -9.13
CA PRO A 4 -14.72 6.28 -7.81
C PRO A 4 -13.95 7.60 -7.90
N LYS A 5 -14.21 8.51 -6.95
CA LYS A 5 -13.55 9.82 -6.81
C LYS A 5 -12.75 9.94 -5.51
N ASN A 6 -12.91 8.95 -4.64
CA ASN A 6 -12.27 8.93 -3.32
C ASN A 6 -11.74 7.53 -3.03
N ILE A 7 -10.75 7.46 -2.15
CA ILE A 7 -10.30 6.24 -1.49
C ILE A 7 -10.54 6.40 0.00
N ILE A 8 -11.25 5.44 0.60
CA ILE A 8 -11.50 5.42 2.04
C ILE A 8 -10.79 4.22 2.64
N VAL A 9 -9.88 4.48 3.57
CA VAL A 9 -9.10 3.44 4.23
C VAL A 9 -9.76 3.04 5.55
N HIS A 10 -9.82 1.74 5.76
CA HIS A 10 -10.44 1.08 6.92
C HIS A 10 -9.48 0.11 7.59
N HIS A 11 -9.85 -0.35 8.79
CA HIS A 11 -9.30 -1.55 9.40
C HIS A 11 -10.43 -2.53 9.76
N THR A 12 -10.09 -3.79 9.98
CA THR A 12 -11.10 -4.79 10.37
C THR A 12 -11.55 -4.65 11.82
N ALA A 13 -10.80 -3.92 12.65
CA ALA A 13 -10.98 -3.85 14.12
C ALA A 13 -10.97 -5.24 14.78
N VAL A 14 -10.23 -6.18 14.20
CA VAL A 14 -9.99 -7.53 14.74
C VAL A 14 -8.50 -7.75 14.79
N SER A 15 -7.94 -8.01 15.98
CA SER A 15 -6.50 -8.26 16.16
C SER A 15 -6.03 -9.40 15.28
N ARG A 16 -4.84 -9.25 14.70
CA ARG A 16 -4.19 -10.26 13.83
C ARG A 16 -3.97 -11.60 14.55
N GLU A 17 -3.75 -11.56 15.87
CA GLU A 17 -3.56 -12.78 16.68
C GLU A 17 -4.81 -13.66 16.73
N LYS A 18 -5.99 -13.07 16.55
CA LYS A 18 -7.28 -13.78 16.68
C LYS A 18 -7.72 -14.49 15.41
N ASN A 19 -7.23 -14.09 14.25
CA ASN A 19 -7.65 -14.68 12.97
C ASN A 19 -6.58 -14.49 11.89
N SER A 20 -6.08 -15.59 11.34
CA SER A 20 -5.09 -15.61 10.26
C SER A 20 -5.68 -15.44 8.85
N ASN A 21 -7.00 -15.65 8.67
CA ASN A 21 -7.69 -15.47 7.39
C ASN A 21 -8.83 -14.47 7.55
N GLN A 22 -8.46 -13.19 7.62
CA GLN A 22 -9.45 -12.15 7.90
C GLN A 22 -10.32 -11.80 6.69
N PHE A 23 -9.88 -12.09 5.45
CA PHE A 23 -10.74 -11.89 4.29
C PHE A 23 -12.02 -12.73 4.36
N GLU A 24 -11.89 -14.05 4.56
CA GLU A 24 -13.04 -14.94 4.65
C GLU A 24 -13.91 -14.64 5.87
N ALA A 25 -13.29 -14.35 7.02
CA ALA A 25 -14.02 -13.97 8.22
C ALA A 25 -14.82 -12.69 8.01
N THR A 26 -14.23 -11.67 7.36
CA THR A 26 -14.90 -10.41 7.04
C THR A 26 -16.01 -10.61 6.00
N ASP A 27 -15.77 -11.41 4.98
CA ASP A 27 -16.79 -11.76 3.97
C ASP A 27 -18.00 -12.46 4.59
N ASN A 28 -17.76 -13.45 5.42
CA ASN A 28 -18.81 -14.17 6.13
C ASN A 28 -19.59 -13.25 7.08
N TYR A 29 -18.90 -12.38 7.83
CA TYR A 29 -19.54 -11.39 8.69
C TYR A 29 -20.42 -10.43 7.88
N HIS A 30 -19.94 -9.92 6.76
CA HIS A 30 -20.71 -9.02 5.90
C HIS A 30 -21.90 -9.73 5.23
N LYS A 31 -21.75 -10.98 4.84
CA LYS A 31 -22.87 -11.83 4.39
C LYS A 31 -23.94 -11.99 5.46
N SER A 32 -23.55 -12.21 6.72
CA SER A 32 -24.51 -12.29 7.83
C SER A 32 -25.27 -10.99 8.11
N LYS A 33 -24.74 -9.84 7.64
CA LYS A 33 -25.43 -8.54 7.66
C LYS A 33 -26.35 -8.32 6.46
N GLY A 34 -26.47 -9.29 5.56
CA GLY A 34 -27.28 -9.18 4.36
C GLY A 34 -26.62 -8.39 3.20
N TRP A 35 -25.29 -8.16 3.25
CA TRP A 35 -24.60 -7.39 2.21
C TRP A 35 -24.16 -8.23 1.00
N GLY A 36 -24.50 -9.51 0.99
CA GLY A 36 -24.22 -10.45 -0.09
C GLY A 36 -22.77 -10.93 -0.15
N LYS A 37 -21.82 -10.05 0.05
CA LYS A 37 -20.37 -10.33 0.13
C LYS A 37 -19.64 -9.21 0.88
N ILE A 38 -18.32 -9.33 0.99
CA ILE A 38 -17.48 -8.32 1.63
C ILE A 38 -17.79 -6.89 1.10
N GLY A 39 -17.87 -5.92 1.99
CA GLY A 39 -18.26 -4.55 1.67
C GLY A 39 -17.19 -3.71 0.99
N TYR A 40 -15.93 -4.12 1.09
CA TYR A 40 -14.77 -3.39 0.57
C TYR A 40 -14.43 -3.80 -0.86
N GLN A 41 -13.80 -2.89 -1.64
CA GLN A 41 -13.23 -3.24 -2.92
C GLN A 41 -11.95 -4.04 -2.74
N TYR A 42 -11.15 -3.70 -1.72
CA TYR A 42 -9.90 -4.40 -1.43
C TYR A 42 -9.75 -4.65 0.07
N LEU A 43 -9.11 -5.78 0.39
CA LEU A 43 -8.64 -6.08 1.73
C LEU A 43 -7.15 -6.48 1.64
N ILE A 44 -6.33 -5.94 2.55
CA ILE A 44 -4.88 -6.18 2.60
C ILE A 44 -4.56 -6.99 3.84
N GLU A 45 -4.06 -8.21 3.64
CA GLU A 45 -3.66 -9.11 4.72
C GLU A 45 -2.32 -8.67 5.36
N PRO A 46 -1.95 -9.21 6.54
CA PRO A 46 -0.74 -8.79 7.26
C PRO A 46 0.57 -8.99 6.49
N ASP A 47 0.62 -9.95 5.56
CA ASP A 47 1.75 -10.22 4.68
C ASP A 47 1.82 -9.29 3.44
N GLY A 48 0.91 -8.32 3.35
CA GLY A 48 0.78 -7.42 2.20
C GLY A 48 -0.04 -7.97 1.04
N THR A 49 -0.55 -9.21 1.14
CA THR A 49 -1.40 -9.78 0.08
C THR A 49 -2.68 -8.95 -0.10
N VAL A 50 -2.89 -8.44 -1.30
CA VAL A 50 -4.08 -7.65 -1.67
C VAL A 50 -5.14 -8.59 -2.25
N LYS A 51 -6.27 -8.71 -1.57
CA LYS A 51 -7.43 -9.48 -2.03
C LYS A 51 -8.53 -8.55 -2.53
N GLN A 52 -9.05 -8.81 -3.72
CA GLN A 52 -10.20 -8.07 -4.26
C GLN A 52 -11.50 -8.67 -3.75
N GLY A 53 -12.36 -7.81 -3.19
CA GLY A 53 -13.70 -8.17 -2.75
C GLY A 53 -14.77 -7.78 -3.75
N ARG A 54 -15.09 -6.48 -3.85
CA ARG A 54 -15.97 -5.92 -4.87
C ARG A 54 -15.16 -5.40 -6.05
N ALA A 55 -15.76 -5.37 -7.24
CA ALA A 55 -15.17 -4.66 -8.37
C ALA A 55 -15.13 -3.15 -8.10
N ASP A 56 -14.21 -2.42 -8.72
CA ASP A 56 -14.07 -0.97 -8.51
C ASP A 56 -15.33 -0.18 -8.88
N ASN A 57 -16.04 -0.64 -9.87
CA ASN A 57 -17.29 -0.04 -10.34
C ASN A 57 -18.54 -0.62 -9.64
N GLU A 58 -18.38 -1.50 -8.67
CA GLU A 58 -19.46 -2.08 -7.87
C GLU A 58 -19.74 -1.21 -6.65
N LEU A 59 -21.03 -1.06 -6.29
CA LEU A 59 -21.44 -0.36 -5.09
C LEU A 59 -20.81 -1.00 -3.84
N GLY A 60 -20.06 -0.23 -3.07
CA GLY A 60 -19.49 -0.66 -1.79
C GLY A 60 -20.54 -0.81 -0.67
N ALA A 61 -20.13 -1.41 0.44
CA ALA A 61 -20.90 -1.46 1.68
C ALA A 61 -19.95 -1.20 2.87
N HIS A 62 -19.26 -0.06 2.86
CA HIS A 62 -18.23 0.29 3.84
C HIS A 62 -18.39 1.69 4.45
N THR A 63 -18.99 2.64 3.73
CA THR A 63 -19.21 4.03 4.19
C THR A 63 -20.52 4.57 3.60
N SER A 64 -21.59 4.51 4.38
CA SER A 64 -22.93 4.98 3.92
C SER A 64 -23.08 6.50 3.92
N GLN A 65 -22.26 7.20 4.74
CA GLN A 65 -22.31 8.66 4.88
C GLN A 65 -21.98 9.34 3.55
N LYS A 66 -22.70 10.41 3.25
CA LYS A 66 -22.47 11.24 2.05
C LYS A 66 -22.41 10.44 0.74
N ASN A 67 -23.11 9.31 0.67
CA ASN A 67 -23.12 8.43 -0.50
C ASN A 67 -21.74 7.84 -0.87
N MET A 68 -20.81 7.70 0.12
CA MET A 68 -19.43 7.27 -0.16
C MET A 68 -19.34 5.81 -0.61
N ASN A 69 -20.31 4.95 -0.29
CA ASN A 69 -20.37 3.60 -0.88
C ASN A 69 -20.40 3.60 -2.40
N TYR A 70 -20.95 4.68 -3.00
CA TYR A 70 -21.02 4.88 -4.45
C TYR A 70 -19.81 5.66 -5.00
N LEU A 71 -19.27 6.60 -4.23
CA LEU A 71 -18.27 7.57 -4.69
C LEU A 71 -16.82 7.17 -4.37
N SER A 72 -16.61 6.05 -3.68
CA SER A 72 -15.26 5.70 -3.24
C SER A 72 -14.92 4.23 -3.38
N LEU A 73 -13.61 3.95 -3.42
CA LEU A 73 -13.04 2.64 -3.19
C LEU A 73 -12.79 2.47 -1.68
N GLY A 74 -13.35 1.43 -1.09
CA GLY A 74 -13.05 1.01 0.27
C GLY A 74 -11.86 0.06 0.27
N ILE A 75 -10.77 0.45 0.93
CA ILE A 75 -9.59 -0.39 1.16
C ILE A 75 -9.50 -0.69 2.64
N CYS A 76 -9.57 -1.96 3.02
CA CYS A 76 -9.50 -2.39 4.41
C CYS A 76 -8.19 -3.13 4.69
N LEU A 77 -7.50 -2.77 5.77
CA LEU A 77 -6.37 -3.52 6.28
C LEU A 77 -6.84 -4.43 7.41
N THR A 78 -6.30 -5.64 7.45
CA THR A 78 -6.57 -6.57 8.55
C THR A 78 -5.77 -6.17 9.78
N GLY A 79 -6.43 -6.08 10.91
CA GLY A 79 -5.86 -5.68 12.20
C GLY A 79 -6.80 -4.79 13.00
N ASP A 80 -6.47 -4.61 14.27
CA ASP A 80 -7.12 -3.64 15.16
C ASP A 80 -6.16 -2.48 15.47
N PHE A 81 -6.21 -1.44 14.65
CA PHE A 81 -5.29 -0.30 14.79
C PHE A 81 -5.71 0.72 15.85
N ASP A 82 -6.61 0.34 16.73
CA ASP A 82 -6.78 0.98 18.02
C ASP A 82 -5.72 0.49 19.03
N ILE A 83 -5.21 -0.76 18.86
CA ILE A 83 -4.27 -1.40 19.78
C ILE A 83 -2.94 -1.82 19.15
N GLU A 84 -2.88 -2.04 17.84
CA GLU A 84 -1.68 -2.43 17.09
C GLU A 84 -1.41 -1.48 15.91
N GLU A 85 -0.28 -1.64 15.22
CA GLU A 85 0.03 -0.89 14.01
C GLU A 85 -0.03 -1.80 12.77
N PRO A 86 -0.29 -1.27 11.57
CA PRO A 86 -0.14 -2.03 10.33
C PRO A 86 1.27 -2.60 10.20
N THR A 87 1.39 -3.76 9.58
CA THR A 87 2.71 -4.29 9.21
C THR A 87 3.33 -3.41 8.14
N LYS A 88 4.65 -3.58 7.96
CA LYS A 88 5.37 -2.91 6.87
C LYS A 88 4.81 -3.32 5.51
N GLU A 89 4.59 -4.60 5.33
CA GLU A 89 4.06 -5.21 4.11
C GLU A 89 2.68 -4.62 3.77
N GLN A 90 1.81 -4.46 4.78
CA GLN A 90 0.52 -3.78 4.60
C GLN A 90 0.70 -2.32 4.17
N CYS A 91 1.65 -1.58 4.77
CA CYS A 91 1.89 -0.18 4.42
C CYS A 91 2.40 -0.04 2.98
N ILE A 92 3.32 -0.91 2.54
CA ILE A 92 3.84 -0.94 1.16
C ILE A 92 2.70 -1.25 0.19
N ALA A 93 1.96 -2.33 0.43
CA ALA A 93 0.86 -2.76 -0.43
C ALA A 93 -0.26 -1.70 -0.53
N LEU A 94 -0.59 -1.04 0.60
CA LEU A 94 -1.56 0.05 0.63
C LEU A 94 -1.08 1.25 -0.20
N GLN A 95 0.18 1.66 -0.05
CA GLN A 95 0.75 2.78 -0.79
C GLN A 95 0.74 2.52 -2.31
N GLU A 96 1.14 1.34 -2.73
CA GLU A 96 1.14 0.93 -4.14
C GLU A 96 -0.28 0.87 -4.70
N LEU A 97 -1.22 0.28 -3.96
CA LEU A 97 -2.62 0.21 -4.37
C LEU A 97 -3.24 1.60 -4.51
N ILE A 98 -3.03 2.49 -3.54
CA ILE A 98 -3.49 3.88 -3.60
C ILE A 98 -2.95 4.58 -4.84
N ARG A 99 -1.64 4.57 -5.08
CA ARG A 99 -1.00 5.21 -6.23
C ARG A 99 -1.56 4.70 -7.57
N ARG A 100 -1.72 3.38 -7.68
CA ARG A 100 -2.31 2.76 -8.87
C ARG A 100 -3.74 3.27 -9.10
N LYS A 101 -4.58 3.31 -8.05
CA LYS A 101 -5.98 3.75 -8.17
C LYS A 101 -6.11 5.27 -8.36
N GLN A 102 -5.21 6.05 -7.79
CA GLN A 102 -5.12 7.48 -8.07
C GLN A 102 -4.82 7.75 -9.55
N THR A 103 -3.88 7.01 -10.13
CA THR A 103 -3.56 7.12 -11.56
C THR A 103 -4.73 6.66 -12.44
N GLU A 104 -5.34 5.51 -12.11
CA GLU A 104 -6.43 4.91 -12.90
C GLU A 104 -7.69 5.79 -12.94
N TYR A 105 -8.05 6.41 -11.80
CA TYR A 105 -9.30 7.17 -11.65
C TYR A 105 -9.10 8.68 -11.46
N THR A 106 -7.89 9.17 -11.55
CA THR A 106 -7.53 10.59 -11.32
C THR A 106 -7.99 11.07 -9.93
N ILE A 107 -7.75 10.26 -8.89
CA ILE A 107 -8.12 10.59 -7.50
C ILE A 107 -7.02 11.47 -6.90
N LEU A 108 -7.40 12.65 -6.39
CA LEU A 108 -6.47 13.58 -5.75
C LEU A 108 -6.06 13.09 -4.35
N ASP A 109 -4.87 13.49 -3.90
CA ASP A 109 -4.35 13.17 -2.56
C ASP A 109 -5.34 13.56 -1.44
N ALA A 110 -5.98 14.72 -1.54
CA ALA A 110 -6.99 15.19 -0.59
C ALA A 110 -8.23 14.27 -0.48
N ASN A 111 -8.44 13.38 -1.45
CA ASN A 111 -9.55 12.43 -1.49
C ASN A 111 -9.16 11.02 -1.00
N VAL A 112 -7.95 10.87 -0.44
CA VAL A 112 -7.49 9.65 0.23
C VAL A 112 -7.60 9.88 1.73
N VAL A 113 -8.65 9.34 2.35
CA VAL A 113 -9.02 9.67 3.73
C VAL A 113 -9.37 8.42 4.55
N PRO A 114 -9.21 8.46 5.89
CA PRO A 114 -9.71 7.40 6.75
C PRO A 114 -11.24 7.44 6.87
N HIS A 115 -11.85 6.30 7.20
CA HIS A 115 -13.30 6.22 7.40
C HIS A 115 -13.83 7.20 8.46
N ARG A 116 -13.07 7.48 9.52
CA ARG A 116 -13.43 8.46 10.54
C ARG A 116 -13.59 9.90 10.02
N HIS A 117 -13.14 10.18 8.79
CA HIS A 117 -13.42 11.46 8.14
C HIS A 117 -14.91 11.66 7.86
N TYR A 118 -15.65 10.56 7.67
CA TYR A 118 -17.08 10.59 7.35
C TYR A 118 -17.98 10.14 8.50
N ALA A 119 -17.46 9.40 9.46
CA ALA A 119 -18.24 8.82 10.56
C ALA A 119 -17.52 9.01 11.90
N PRO A 120 -18.26 9.23 13.03
CA PRO A 120 -17.67 9.35 14.36
C PRO A 120 -17.24 7.96 14.88
N LYS A 121 -16.16 7.42 14.32
CA LYS A 121 -15.60 6.10 14.61
C LYS A 121 -14.08 6.17 14.68
N SER A 122 -13.44 5.17 15.31
CA SER A 122 -11.98 5.07 15.35
C SER A 122 -11.35 4.60 14.02
N CYS A 123 -12.14 4.06 13.10
CA CYS A 123 -11.64 3.49 11.84
C CYS A 123 -10.98 4.59 10.97
N TRP A 124 -9.79 4.40 10.60
CA TRP A 124 -8.87 3.25 10.43
C TRP A 124 -7.93 2.99 11.63
N GLY A 125 -8.28 3.37 12.85
CA GLY A 125 -7.51 3.15 14.07
C GLY A 125 -7.10 4.44 14.77
N ASN A 126 -7.32 4.52 16.08
CA ASN A 126 -7.00 5.72 16.89
C ASN A 126 -5.49 6.04 16.95
N LYS A 127 -4.64 5.00 16.83
CA LYS A 127 -3.18 5.18 16.82
C LYS A 127 -2.64 5.78 15.52
N LEU A 128 -3.44 5.78 14.45
CA LEU A 128 -3.00 6.20 13.13
C LEU A 128 -3.43 7.64 12.82
N PRO A 129 -2.61 8.42 12.09
CA PRO A 129 -2.96 9.78 11.74
C PRO A 129 -4.07 9.84 10.68
N THR A 130 -4.68 11.02 10.51
CA THR A 130 -5.64 11.26 9.42
C THR A 130 -4.98 11.43 8.06
N ASP A 131 -3.74 11.91 8.04
CA ASP A 131 -2.93 12.02 6.82
C ASP A 131 -2.28 10.66 6.51
N ILE A 132 -3.01 9.85 5.73
CA ILE A 132 -2.63 8.50 5.34
C ILE A 132 -1.36 8.52 4.48
N LEU A 133 -1.29 9.42 3.51
CA LEU A 133 -0.18 9.45 2.55
C LEU A 133 1.14 9.84 3.21
N SER A 134 1.11 10.84 4.09
CA SER A 134 2.29 11.20 4.88
C SER A 134 2.72 10.07 5.83
N TYR A 135 1.76 9.39 6.47
CA TYR A 135 2.05 8.25 7.33
C TYR A 135 2.73 7.12 6.53
N LEU A 136 2.17 6.74 5.40
CA LEU A 136 2.72 5.67 4.55
C LEU A 136 4.11 6.03 4.05
N THR A 137 4.30 7.27 3.60
CA THR A 137 5.62 7.74 3.14
C THR A 137 6.67 7.63 4.25
N LYS A 138 6.37 8.11 5.45
CA LYS A 138 7.29 7.99 6.59
C LYS A 138 7.57 6.53 6.96
N ARG A 139 6.54 5.69 6.94
CA ARG A 139 6.61 4.28 7.34
C ARG A 139 7.42 3.44 6.35
N THR A 140 7.27 3.72 5.05
CA THR A 140 8.03 3.04 3.99
C THR A 140 9.45 3.58 3.84
N MET A 141 9.68 4.88 4.14
CA MET A 141 11.01 5.51 4.09
C MET A 141 11.86 5.23 5.34
N ALA A 142 11.28 5.00 6.51
CA ALA A 142 12.05 4.71 7.72
C ALA A 142 12.94 3.47 7.55
N ASP A 143 12.54 2.52 6.71
CA ASP A 143 13.36 1.36 6.38
C ASP A 143 14.32 1.59 5.21
N THR A 144 14.08 2.64 4.41
CA THR A 144 15.06 3.06 3.39
C THR A 144 16.33 3.58 4.05
N GLN A 145 16.24 4.07 5.31
CA GLN A 145 17.42 4.49 6.08
C GLN A 145 18.28 3.27 6.51
N GLN A 146 17.67 2.14 6.78
CA GLN A 146 18.40 0.91 7.12
C GLN A 146 18.90 0.14 5.88
N LEU A 147 18.19 0.30 4.76
CA LEU A 147 18.68 -0.07 3.43
C LEU A 147 19.80 0.88 2.96
N ALA A 148 19.85 2.12 3.48
CA ALA A 148 20.81 3.15 3.07
C ALA A 148 22.28 2.75 3.30
N ASP A 149 22.61 1.98 4.30
CA ASP A 149 24.01 1.62 4.57
C ASP A 149 24.55 0.64 3.54
N TRP A 150 23.82 -0.42 3.21
CA TRP A 150 24.26 -1.33 2.15
C TRP A 150 24.08 -0.72 0.75
N GLN A 151 23.03 0.09 0.54
CA GLN A 151 22.82 0.82 -0.71
C GLN A 151 23.93 1.86 -0.91
N ASN A 152 24.30 2.63 0.11
CA ASN A 152 25.40 3.57 0.04
C ASN A 152 26.72 2.84 -0.25
N THR A 153 26.95 1.68 0.36
CA THR A 153 28.10 0.81 0.08
C THR A 153 28.06 0.32 -1.37
N ALA A 154 26.91 -0.13 -1.85
CA ALA A 154 26.74 -0.59 -3.23
C ALA A 154 26.89 0.56 -4.24
N ILE A 155 26.34 1.74 -3.95
CA ILE A 155 26.48 2.94 -4.79
C ILE A 155 27.96 3.37 -4.84
N GLN A 156 28.64 3.35 -3.68
CA GLN A 156 30.05 3.69 -3.64
C GLN A 156 30.88 2.68 -4.44
N PHE A 157 30.62 1.40 -4.28
CA PHE A 157 31.27 0.36 -5.08
C PHE A 157 31.03 0.56 -6.61
N ILE A 158 29.81 0.86 -6.99
CA ILE A 158 29.45 1.10 -8.39
C ILE A 158 30.18 2.34 -8.96
N LYS A 159 30.32 3.41 -8.16
CA LYS A 159 31.08 4.60 -8.51
C LYS A 159 32.57 4.31 -8.63
N ASP A 160 33.15 3.65 -7.64
CA ASP A 160 34.59 3.32 -7.59
C ASP A 160 35.02 2.40 -8.74
N THR A 161 34.10 1.55 -9.20
CA THR A 161 34.33 0.63 -10.33
C THR A 161 33.97 1.22 -11.68
N GLY A 162 33.38 2.43 -11.74
CA GLY A 162 32.94 3.08 -12.98
C GLY A 162 31.77 2.37 -13.69
N ILE A 163 31.07 1.44 -12.99
CA ILE A 163 29.91 0.74 -13.55
C ILE A 163 28.75 1.70 -13.78
N SER A 164 28.54 2.65 -12.88
CA SER A 164 27.56 3.73 -12.99
C SER A 164 28.01 4.94 -12.17
N ASP A 165 27.44 6.09 -12.42
CA ASP A 165 27.69 7.32 -11.64
C ASP A 165 26.92 7.36 -10.32
N GLY A 166 25.96 6.44 -10.12
CA GLY A 166 25.12 6.36 -8.92
C GLY A 166 24.16 7.55 -8.76
N SER A 167 23.92 8.33 -9.81
CA SER A 167 23.14 9.59 -9.74
C SER A 167 21.62 9.37 -9.49
N ARG A 168 21.09 8.19 -9.84
CA ARG A 168 19.66 7.86 -9.77
C ARG A 168 19.39 6.52 -9.06
N PRO A 169 19.82 6.35 -7.80
CA PRO A 169 19.80 5.04 -7.15
C PRO A 169 18.40 4.49 -6.84
N LEU A 170 17.37 5.35 -6.85
CA LEU A 170 15.98 4.99 -6.52
C LEU A 170 15.04 5.03 -7.72
N GLU A 171 15.54 5.31 -8.92
CA GLU A 171 14.73 5.29 -10.13
C GLU A 171 14.67 3.91 -10.76
N THR A 172 13.61 3.66 -11.53
CA THR A 172 13.47 2.43 -12.30
C THR A 172 14.52 2.38 -13.40
N VAL A 173 15.35 1.34 -13.36
CA VAL A 173 16.38 1.11 -14.39
C VAL A 173 15.73 0.56 -15.65
N THR A 174 16.02 1.14 -16.80
CA THR A 174 15.59 0.58 -18.09
C THR A 174 16.35 -0.71 -18.39
N ARG A 175 15.81 -1.56 -19.29
CA ARG A 175 16.50 -2.78 -19.73
C ARG A 175 17.87 -2.47 -20.34
N VAL A 176 18.00 -1.37 -21.07
CA VAL A 176 19.26 -0.97 -21.71
C VAL A 176 20.30 -0.57 -20.67
N GLU A 177 19.91 0.24 -19.67
CA GLU A 177 20.78 0.63 -18.56
C GLU A 177 21.22 -0.58 -17.74
N MET A 178 20.31 -1.52 -17.48
CA MET A 178 20.63 -2.76 -16.77
C MET A 178 21.64 -3.62 -17.53
N PHE A 179 21.47 -3.79 -18.84
CA PHE A 179 22.43 -4.54 -19.68
C PHE A 179 23.80 -3.87 -19.71
N GLU A 180 23.86 -2.55 -19.77
CA GLU A 180 25.12 -1.81 -19.74
C GLU A 180 25.83 -1.93 -18.39
N MET A 181 25.08 -1.91 -17.28
CA MET A 181 25.62 -2.17 -15.94
C MET A 181 26.20 -3.58 -15.83
N ILE A 182 25.48 -4.60 -16.30
CA ILE A 182 25.95 -6.00 -16.30
C ILE A 182 27.21 -6.14 -17.17
N ARG A 183 27.24 -5.51 -18.36
CA ARG A 183 28.42 -5.51 -19.23
C ARG A 183 29.63 -4.91 -18.57
N LYS A 184 29.48 -3.76 -17.91
CA LYS A 184 30.58 -3.09 -17.17
C LYS A 184 31.06 -3.92 -15.99
N PHE A 185 30.15 -4.55 -15.24
CA PHE A 185 30.48 -5.46 -14.13
C PHE A 185 31.29 -6.66 -14.65
N TYR A 186 30.88 -7.27 -15.74
CA TYR A 186 31.62 -8.37 -16.37
C TYR A 186 33.05 -7.93 -16.75
N LEU A 187 33.19 -6.80 -17.45
CA LEU A 187 34.52 -6.28 -17.83
C LEU A 187 35.39 -5.97 -16.62
N TYR A 188 34.83 -5.43 -15.54
CA TYR A 188 35.54 -5.21 -14.29
C TYR A 188 36.06 -6.52 -13.67
N THR A 189 35.25 -7.57 -13.69
CA THR A 189 35.66 -8.88 -13.10
C THR A 189 36.70 -9.60 -13.96
N VAL A 190 36.65 -9.45 -15.28
CA VAL A 190 37.61 -10.09 -16.20
C VAL A 190 38.96 -9.39 -16.21
N ASN A 191 38.97 -8.06 -16.09
CA ASN A 191 40.22 -7.26 -16.13
C ASN A 191 40.96 -7.23 -14.78
N LYS A 192 40.41 -7.79 -13.71
CA LYS A 192 41.07 -7.93 -12.39
C LYS A 192 41.85 -9.24 -12.24
N LYS A 193 41.83 -10.11 -13.24
CA LYS A 193 42.70 -11.29 -13.30
C LYS A 193 43.95 -10.99 -14.09
#